data_9f6082b211252c6e27626b027144332f
#
_entry.id   9f6082b211252c6e27626b027144332f
#
_cell.length_a   1.000
_cell.length_b   1.000
_cell.length_c   1.000
_cell.angle_alpha   90.00
_cell.angle_beta   90.00
_cell.angle_gamma   90.00
#
_symmetry.space_group_name_H-M   'P 1'
#
loop_
_entity.id
_entity.type
_entity.pdbx_description
1 polymer ?
#
loop_
_entity_poly.entity_id
_entity_poly.type
_entity_poly.pdbx_seq_one_letter_code
_entity_poly.pdbx_strand_id
1 'polypeptide(L)'
;AFGEHGFFKHNNSLYKEELHVPLIIRTGEGSQHRRVPWRVSLSDLYPSLLQLAGAAVPDYVQAAPLFDAQGALTVTESRPVYAYFDHNRPDISSWEFCMTDGDLKIYDKGDGKPPEIYHQKEDPDEKRNIADALPQAAELQEKIKSARAKHEELSARFGPPQYAGIDMKSMEELRALGYF
;
A
#
# COMPACT_ATOMS: atom_id res chain seq x y z
N ALA A 1 4.19 -7.53 12.61
CA ALA A 1 4.55 -6.76 13.82
C ALA A 1 4.96 -7.71 14.96
N PHE A 2 5.95 -7.29 15.76
CA PHE A 2 6.49 -8.04 16.89
C PHE A 2 6.38 -7.25 18.20
N GLY A 3 5.38 -6.37 18.30
CA GLY A 3 5.12 -5.50 19.44
C GLY A 3 5.30 -4.02 19.13
N GLU A 4 5.78 -3.67 17.95
CA GLU A 4 5.80 -2.31 17.47
C GLU A 4 4.36 -1.77 17.46
N HIS A 5 4.18 -0.52 17.88
CA HIS A 5 2.87 0.13 18.03
C HIS A 5 1.83 -0.67 18.84
N GLY A 6 2.29 -1.66 19.64
CA GLY A 6 1.41 -2.53 20.46
C GLY A 6 0.75 -3.67 19.68
N PHE A 7 1.08 -3.87 18.42
CA PHE A 7 0.54 -4.94 17.59
C PHE A 7 1.46 -6.16 17.54
N PHE A 8 0.86 -7.34 17.48
CA PHE A 8 1.53 -8.61 17.23
C PHE A 8 0.88 -9.28 16.02
N LYS A 9 1.66 -10.05 15.25
CA LYS A 9 1.27 -10.71 14.00
C LYS A 9 1.19 -9.69 12.84
N HIS A 10 0.40 -10.00 11.81
CA HIS A 10 0.18 -9.20 10.61
C HIS A 10 -1.31 -8.84 10.45
N ASN A 11 -1.63 -7.96 9.51
CA ASN A 11 -2.99 -7.48 9.23
C ASN A 11 -3.64 -6.73 10.40
N ASN A 12 -2.89 -5.87 11.05
CA ASN A 12 -3.39 -5.10 12.19
C ASN A 12 -3.34 -3.58 11.99
N SER A 13 -2.55 -3.12 11.02
CA SER A 13 -2.32 -1.69 10.82
C SER A 13 -1.66 -1.40 9.48
N LEU A 14 -1.49 -0.12 9.17
CA LEU A 14 -0.69 0.35 8.04
C LEU A 14 0.61 1.03 8.48
N TYR A 15 1.17 0.66 9.62
CA TYR A 15 2.49 1.10 10.03
C TYR A 15 3.59 0.45 9.19
N LYS A 16 4.81 1.01 9.25
CA LYS A 16 5.95 0.60 8.45
C LYS A 16 6.25 -0.90 8.51
N GLU A 17 6.16 -1.49 9.70
CA GLU A 17 6.45 -2.91 9.93
C GLU A 17 5.50 -3.86 9.17
N GLU A 18 4.32 -3.37 8.77
CA GLU A 18 3.36 -4.10 7.95
C GLU A 18 3.49 -3.79 6.46
N LEU A 19 4.05 -2.62 6.10
CA LEU A 19 4.05 -2.13 4.72
C LEU A 19 5.42 -2.21 4.03
N HIS A 20 6.52 -2.02 4.78
CA HIS A 20 7.83 -1.90 4.19
C HIS A 20 8.44 -3.27 3.91
N VAL A 21 8.32 -3.73 2.67
CA VAL A 21 8.90 -4.98 2.19
C VAL A 21 10.01 -4.71 1.17
N PRO A 22 11.10 -5.50 1.16
CA PRO A 22 12.14 -5.39 0.15
C PRO A 22 11.61 -5.90 -1.19
N LEU A 23 11.96 -5.20 -2.29
CA LEU A 23 11.67 -5.61 -3.65
C LEU A 23 12.97 -5.84 -4.41
N ILE A 24 13.18 -7.07 -4.88
CA ILE A 24 14.32 -7.47 -5.71
C ILE A 24 13.79 -8.07 -7.01
N ILE A 25 14.19 -7.50 -8.14
CA ILE A 25 13.75 -7.94 -9.47
C ILE A 25 14.98 -8.35 -10.28
N ARG A 26 14.90 -9.52 -10.91
CA ARG A 26 15.87 -9.99 -11.90
C ARG A 26 15.17 -10.15 -13.25
N THR A 27 15.61 -9.39 -14.26
CA THR A 27 14.96 -9.32 -15.59
C THR A 27 15.66 -10.17 -16.67
N GLY A 28 16.56 -11.10 -16.32
CA GLY A 28 17.23 -11.99 -17.26
C GLY A 28 18.74 -11.76 -17.37
N GLU A 29 19.36 -12.35 -18.40
CA GLU A 29 20.80 -12.22 -18.64
C GLU A 29 21.16 -10.80 -19.08
N GLY A 30 22.27 -10.26 -18.53
CA GLY A 30 22.74 -8.91 -18.84
C GLY A 30 22.04 -7.81 -17.99
N SER A 31 21.18 -8.17 -17.05
CA SER A 31 20.61 -7.21 -16.12
C SER A 31 21.70 -6.50 -15.31
N GLN A 32 21.71 -5.18 -15.36
CA GLN A 32 22.66 -4.38 -14.56
C GLN A 32 22.24 -4.38 -13.09
N HIS A 33 23.21 -4.58 -12.19
CA HIS A 33 22.96 -4.36 -10.76
C HIS A 33 22.67 -2.88 -10.50
N ARG A 34 21.43 -2.57 -10.17
CA ARG A 34 21.00 -1.22 -9.87
C ARG A 34 20.21 -1.17 -8.57
N ARG A 35 20.56 -0.27 -7.68
CA ARG A 35 19.75 0.06 -6.52
C ARG A 35 18.91 1.29 -6.85
N VAL A 36 17.59 1.17 -6.70
CA VAL A 36 16.64 2.26 -6.89
C VAL A 36 16.33 2.86 -5.51
N PRO A 37 16.63 4.14 -5.29
CA PRO A 37 16.39 4.77 -3.99
C PRO A 37 14.93 5.20 -3.78
N TRP A 38 14.13 5.19 -4.86
CA TRP A 38 12.75 5.63 -4.84
C TRP A 38 11.83 4.57 -4.27
N ARG A 39 10.81 5.02 -3.55
CA ARG A 39 9.74 4.15 -3.07
C ARG A 39 8.84 3.74 -4.24
N VAL A 40 8.46 2.47 -4.27
CA VAL A 40 7.54 1.89 -5.27
C VAL A 40 6.43 1.14 -4.54
N SER A 41 5.30 0.96 -5.21
CA SER A 41 4.18 0.16 -4.69
C SER A 41 4.23 -1.27 -5.23
N LEU A 42 3.75 -2.24 -4.46
CA LEU A 42 3.54 -3.60 -4.98
C LEU A 42 2.51 -3.63 -6.11
N SER A 43 1.57 -2.68 -6.13
CA SER A 43 0.61 -2.53 -7.24
C SER A 43 1.29 -2.26 -8.58
N ASP A 44 2.50 -1.67 -8.57
CA ASP A 44 3.27 -1.36 -9.77
C ASP A 44 3.79 -2.61 -10.49
N LEU A 45 3.83 -3.74 -9.78
CA LEU A 45 4.27 -5.01 -10.37
C LEU A 45 3.31 -5.52 -11.44
N TYR A 46 2.00 -5.35 -11.24
CA TYR A 46 1.00 -5.84 -12.19
C TYR A 46 1.16 -5.20 -13.58
N PRO A 47 1.11 -3.87 -13.75
CA PRO A 47 1.33 -3.25 -15.04
C PRO A 47 2.76 -3.48 -15.58
N SER A 48 3.75 -3.62 -14.70
CA SER A 48 5.14 -3.92 -15.11
C SER A 48 5.23 -5.30 -15.79
N LEU A 49 4.61 -6.31 -15.22
CA LEU A 49 4.60 -7.66 -15.77
C LEU A 49 3.83 -7.71 -17.09
N LEU A 50 2.72 -7.00 -17.21
CA LEU A 50 1.96 -6.90 -18.46
C LEU A 50 2.82 -6.27 -19.57
N GLN A 51 3.50 -5.17 -19.29
CA GLN A 51 4.38 -4.53 -20.26
C GLN A 51 5.53 -5.43 -20.71
N LEU A 52 6.20 -6.09 -19.76
CA LEU A 52 7.29 -7.02 -20.09
C LEU A 52 6.79 -8.24 -20.91
N ALA A 53 5.53 -8.62 -20.74
CA ALA A 53 4.89 -9.69 -21.52
C ALA A 53 4.34 -9.19 -22.88
N GLY A 54 4.46 -7.90 -23.19
CA GLY A 54 3.89 -7.30 -24.42
C GLY A 54 2.36 -7.21 -24.40
N ALA A 55 1.74 -7.31 -23.20
CA ALA A 55 0.30 -7.20 -23.04
C ALA A 55 -0.12 -5.76 -22.72
N ALA A 56 -1.35 -5.41 -23.14
CA ALA A 56 -1.92 -4.10 -22.83
C ALA A 56 -2.22 -3.99 -21.33
N VAL A 57 -1.88 -2.85 -20.73
CA VAL A 57 -2.29 -2.51 -19.37
C VAL A 57 -3.74 -2.00 -19.41
N PRO A 58 -4.67 -2.62 -18.66
CA PRO A 58 -6.04 -2.16 -18.61
C PRO A 58 -6.18 -0.73 -18.08
N ASP A 59 -7.18 0.01 -18.57
CA ASP A 59 -7.42 1.42 -18.23
C ASP A 59 -7.82 1.68 -16.76
N TYR A 60 -8.31 0.66 -16.07
CA TYR A 60 -8.64 0.73 -14.64
C TYR A 60 -7.42 0.59 -13.72
N VAL A 61 -6.24 0.25 -14.24
CA VAL A 61 -5.02 0.12 -13.44
C VAL A 61 -4.49 1.50 -13.07
N GLN A 62 -4.47 1.80 -11.77
CA GLN A 62 -3.99 3.09 -11.26
C GLN A 62 -2.49 3.13 -11.05
N ALA A 63 -1.87 1.97 -10.95
CA ALA A 63 -0.43 1.84 -10.74
C ALA A 63 0.36 2.14 -12.02
N ALA A 64 1.58 2.62 -11.88
CA ALA A 64 2.45 2.87 -13.02
C ALA A 64 3.51 1.77 -13.12
N PRO A 65 3.81 1.29 -14.34
CA PRO A 65 4.80 0.25 -14.52
C PRO A 65 6.20 0.72 -14.11
N LEU A 66 6.98 -0.21 -13.55
CA LEU A 66 8.39 0.02 -13.18
C LEU A 66 9.32 -0.08 -14.39
N PHE A 67 8.88 -0.75 -15.46
CA PHE A 67 9.65 -1.01 -16.66
C PHE A 67 8.84 -0.65 -17.90
N ASP A 68 9.53 -0.24 -18.96
CA ASP A 68 8.94 -0.16 -20.29
C ASP A 68 8.89 -1.53 -20.98
N ALA A 69 8.35 -1.57 -22.19
CA ALA A 69 8.24 -2.81 -22.98
C ALA A 69 9.59 -3.43 -23.37
N GLN A 70 10.68 -2.67 -23.29
CA GLN A 70 12.06 -3.11 -23.55
C GLN A 70 12.77 -3.57 -22.26
N GLY A 71 12.10 -3.49 -21.11
CA GLY A 71 12.64 -3.86 -19.81
C GLY A 71 13.54 -2.79 -19.18
N ALA A 72 13.56 -1.57 -19.72
CA ALA A 72 14.27 -0.48 -19.10
C ALA A 72 13.46 0.11 -17.94
N LEU A 73 14.16 0.43 -16.85
CA LEU A 73 13.53 1.00 -15.65
C LEU A 73 12.99 2.41 -15.93
N THR A 74 11.71 2.62 -15.66
CA THR A 74 11.01 3.90 -15.89
C THR A 74 10.93 4.80 -14.67
N VAL A 75 11.19 4.26 -13.46
CA VAL A 75 11.13 5.02 -12.22
C VAL A 75 12.36 5.90 -12.07
N THR A 76 12.17 7.21 -12.20
CA THR A 76 13.24 8.23 -12.16
C THR A 76 13.12 9.16 -10.95
N GLU A 77 11.98 9.15 -10.25
CA GLU A 77 11.70 10.03 -9.13
C GLU A 77 10.77 9.35 -8.10
N SER A 78 10.70 9.93 -6.91
CA SER A 78 9.73 9.52 -5.90
C SER A 78 8.32 9.97 -6.31
N ARG A 79 7.33 9.11 -6.08
CA ARG A 79 5.92 9.40 -6.27
C ARG A 79 5.13 8.98 -5.04
N PRO A 80 3.94 9.54 -4.80
CA PRO A 80 3.09 9.08 -3.73
C PRO A 80 2.76 7.60 -3.87
N VAL A 81 2.87 6.85 -2.78
CA VAL A 81 2.44 5.46 -2.69
C VAL A 81 1.33 5.36 -1.66
N TYR A 82 0.38 4.49 -1.94
CA TYR A 82 -0.82 4.32 -1.13
C TYR A 82 -0.91 2.89 -0.62
N ALA A 83 -1.44 2.74 0.59
CA ALA A 83 -1.85 1.45 1.11
C ALA A 83 -3.23 1.59 1.77
N TYR A 84 -3.96 0.50 1.72
CA TYR A 84 -5.33 0.42 2.20
C TYR A 84 -5.51 -0.89 2.96
N PHE A 85 -6.24 -0.83 4.06
CA PHE A 85 -6.60 -1.99 4.84
C PHE A 85 -8.07 -1.92 5.23
N ASP A 86 -8.83 -2.91 4.76
CA ASP A 86 -10.23 -3.10 5.10
C ASP A 86 -10.32 -4.21 6.16
N HIS A 87 -10.73 -3.85 7.35
CA HIS A 87 -10.93 -4.81 8.42
C HIS A 87 -12.04 -5.82 8.14
N ASN A 88 -12.93 -5.54 7.21
CA ASN A 88 -14.07 -6.36 6.72
C ASN A 88 -14.59 -7.39 7.73
N ARG A 89 -14.60 -7.02 9.02
CA ARG A 89 -15.15 -7.82 10.11
C ARG A 89 -16.51 -7.24 10.45
N PRO A 90 -17.50 -8.07 10.82
CA PRO A 90 -18.84 -7.60 11.17
C PRO A 90 -18.88 -6.57 12.30
N ASP A 91 -17.84 -6.56 13.14
CA ASP A 91 -17.69 -5.72 14.33
C ASP A 91 -16.79 -4.48 14.12
N ILE A 92 -16.10 -4.37 12.98
CA ILE A 92 -15.22 -3.24 12.67
C ILE A 92 -15.66 -2.61 11.34
N SER A 93 -16.36 -1.49 11.46
CA SER A 93 -16.85 -0.71 10.31
C SER A 93 -15.82 0.28 9.75
N SER A 94 -14.68 0.46 10.40
CA SER A 94 -13.61 1.37 10.00
C SER A 94 -12.59 0.67 9.10
N TRP A 95 -12.12 1.37 8.12
CA TRP A 95 -11.01 0.96 7.29
C TRP A 95 -9.89 2.01 7.34
N GLU A 96 -8.69 1.56 7.12
CA GLU A 96 -7.50 2.37 7.22
C GLU A 96 -6.97 2.72 5.83
N PHE A 97 -6.41 3.89 5.70
CA PHE A 97 -5.80 4.35 4.46
C PHE A 97 -4.54 5.16 4.77
N CYS A 98 -3.45 4.91 4.07
CA CYS A 98 -2.27 5.74 4.18
C CYS A 98 -1.72 6.16 2.83
N MET A 99 -1.07 7.30 2.83
CA MET A 99 -0.30 7.84 1.71
C MET A 99 1.10 8.17 2.20
N THR A 100 2.11 7.77 1.46
CA THR A 100 3.48 8.25 1.67
C THR A 100 3.92 9.05 0.46
N ASP A 101 4.25 10.32 0.66
CA ASP A 101 4.68 11.27 -0.35
C ASP A 101 5.99 11.93 0.11
N GLY A 102 7.07 11.69 -0.63
CA GLY A 102 8.41 12.07 -0.18
C GLY A 102 8.78 11.45 1.16
N ASP A 103 9.18 12.26 2.12
CA ASP A 103 9.55 11.83 3.47
C ASP A 103 8.36 11.84 4.47
N LEU A 104 7.16 12.21 4.01
CA LEU A 104 5.97 12.28 4.87
C LEU A 104 5.04 11.11 4.62
N LYS A 105 4.55 10.50 5.68
CA LYS A 105 3.47 9.54 5.67
C LYS A 105 2.27 10.11 6.39
N ILE A 106 1.12 10.05 5.75
CA ILE A 106 -0.17 10.42 6.31
C ILE A 106 -0.96 9.14 6.50
N TYR A 107 -1.49 8.93 7.71
CA TYR A 107 -2.19 7.72 8.09
C TYR A 107 -3.57 8.07 8.66
N ASP A 108 -4.61 7.78 7.88
CA ASP A 108 -6.02 7.85 8.28
C ASP A 108 -6.46 6.47 8.77
N LYS A 109 -6.74 6.37 10.07
CA LYS A 109 -7.16 5.13 10.72
C LYS A 109 -8.66 4.82 10.54
N GLY A 110 -9.40 5.71 9.88
CA GLY A 110 -10.84 5.52 9.68
C GLY A 110 -11.68 5.60 10.97
N ASP A 111 -11.09 6.01 12.10
CA ASP A 111 -11.72 6.09 13.41
C ASP A 111 -12.41 7.44 13.70
N GLY A 112 -12.53 8.28 12.67
CA GLY A 112 -13.13 9.62 12.74
C GLY A 112 -12.23 10.69 13.35
N LYS A 113 -11.00 10.35 13.75
CA LYS A 113 -10.00 11.32 14.20
C LYS A 113 -9.23 11.90 13.02
N PRO A 114 -8.56 13.05 13.21
CA PRO A 114 -7.65 13.58 12.22
C PRO A 114 -6.55 12.57 11.89
N PRO A 115 -6.13 12.46 10.60
CA PRO A 115 -5.02 11.60 10.20
C PRO A 115 -3.72 11.93 10.94
N GLU A 116 -2.96 10.91 11.28
CA GLU A 116 -1.62 11.04 11.83
C GLU A 116 -0.62 11.34 10.72
N ILE A 117 0.44 12.11 11.04
CA ILE A 117 1.50 12.43 10.08
C ILE A 117 2.86 12.09 10.71
N TYR A 118 3.69 11.37 9.95
CA TYR A 118 5.01 10.91 10.37
C TYR A 118 6.09 11.32 9.38
N HIS A 119 7.28 11.69 9.89
CA HIS A 119 8.43 11.99 9.05
C HIS A 119 9.32 10.75 8.92
N GLN A 120 9.19 10.03 7.82
CA GLN A 120 9.80 8.70 7.59
C GLN A 120 11.32 8.64 7.75
N LYS A 121 12.01 9.75 7.50
CA LYS A 121 13.47 9.83 7.60
C LYS A 121 13.96 10.18 9.02
N GLU A 122 13.24 11.07 9.71
CA GLU A 122 13.61 11.54 11.06
C GLU A 122 13.01 10.66 12.16
N ASP A 123 11.88 10.01 11.86
CA ASP A 123 11.16 9.12 12.74
C ASP A 123 10.80 7.82 11.97
N PRO A 124 11.79 7.00 11.64
CA PRO A 124 11.59 5.79 10.85
C PRO A 124 10.73 4.74 11.54
N ASP A 125 10.52 4.86 12.84
CA ASP A 125 9.69 3.96 13.65
C ASP A 125 8.26 4.50 13.84
N GLU A 126 7.90 5.64 13.22
CA GLU A 126 6.55 6.23 13.26
C GLU A 126 5.98 6.42 14.68
N LYS A 127 6.85 6.87 15.62
CA LYS A 127 6.49 7.03 17.04
C LYS A 127 5.97 8.43 17.38
N ARG A 128 6.26 9.41 16.54
CA ARG A 128 5.96 10.81 16.79
C ARG A 128 5.02 11.37 15.73
N ASN A 129 3.74 11.45 16.06
CA ASN A 129 2.79 12.19 15.23
C ASN A 129 3.10 13.69 15.25
N ILE A 130 3.38 14.26 14.07
CA ILE A 130 3.74 15.67 13.89
C ILE A 130 2.61 16.50 13.29
N ALA A 131 1.40 15.98 13.17
CA ALA A 131 0.28 16.64 12.51
C ALA A 131 0.01 18.05 13.08
N ASP A 132 0.04 18.21 14.40
CA ASP A 132 -0.23 19.51 15.06
C ASP A 132 0.90 20.53 14.88
N ALA A 133 2.11 20.07 14.61
CA ALA A 133 3.29 20.94 14.46
C ALA A 133 3.64 21.23 12.98
N LEU A 134 2.97 20.56 12.04
CA LEU A 134 3.31 20.66 10.62
C LEU A 134 2.46 21.72 9.92
N PRO A 135 3.05 22.82 9.37
CA PRO A 135 2.29 23.88 8.74
C PRO A 135 1.40 23.42 7.57
N GLN A 136 1.85 22.41 6.80
CA GLN A 136 1.10 21.85 5.67
C GLN A 136 0.17 20.69 6.04
N ALA A 137 -0.06 20.41 7.32
CA ALA A 137 -0.89 19.28 7.75
C ALA A 137 -2.30 19.29 7.13
N ALA A 138 -2.94 20.45 7.07
CA ALA A 138 -4.27 20.60 6.48
C ALA A 138 -4.29 20.25 4.98
N GLU A 139 -3.28 20.67 4.21
CA GLU A 139 -3.14 20.33 2.80
C GLU A 139 -2.97 18.83 2.60
N LEU A 140 -2.11 18.21 3.41
CA LEU A 140 -1.85 16.77 3.35
C LEU A 140 -3.10 15.95 3.74
N GLN A 141 -3.88 16.43 4.71
CA GLN A 141 -5.15 15.80 5.09
C GLN A 141 -6.18 15.87 3.97
N GLU A 142 -6.25 17.00 3.24
CA GLU A 142 -7.13 17.09 2.06
C GLU A 142 -6.63 16.20 0.90
N LYS A 143 -5.32 16.08 0.71
CA LYS A 143 -4.73 15.15 -0.27
C LYS A 143 -5.15 13.69 0.01
N ILE A 144 -5.03 13.23 1.24
CA ILE A 144 -5.39 11.84 1.59
C ILE A 144 -6.89 11.59 1.46
N LYS A 145 -7.74 12.56 1.83
CA LYS A 145 -9.20 12.47 1.64
C LYS A 145 -9.57 12.37 0.16
N SER A 146 -8.95 13.19 -0.68
CA SER A 146 -9.17 13.15 -2.13
C SER A 146 -8.73 11.82 -2.75
N ALA A 147 -7.57 11.31 -2.35
CA ALA A 147 -7.08 10.01 -2.80
C ALA A 147 -8.00 8.86 -2.38
N ARG A 148 -8.50 8.92 -1.14
CA ARG A 148 -9.49 7.98 -0.59
C ARG A 148 -10.78 7.98 -1.40
N ALA A 149 -11.37 9.15 -1.62
CA ALA A 149 -12.61 9.29 -2.40
C ALA A 149 -12.46 8.71 -3.82
N LYS A 150 -11.33 8.95 -4.47
CA LYS A 150 -11.02 8.36 -5.77
C LYS A 150 -10.89 6.84 -5.72
N HIS A 151 -10.30 6.30 -4.65
CA HIS A 151 -10.21 4.85 -4.45
C HIS A 151 -11.60 4.22 -4.27
N GLU A 152 -12.46 4.84 -3.48
CA GLU A 152 -13.86 4.41 -3.27
C GLU A 152 -14.66 4.43 -4.57
N GLU A 153 -14.55 5.51 -5.36
CA GLU A 153 -15.20 5.62 -6.67
C GLU A 153 -14.78 4.48 -7.62
N LEU A 154 -13.48 4.18 -7.67
CA LEU A 154 -12.96 3.10 -8.50
C LEU A 154 -13.41 1.73 -7.99
N SER A 155 -13.37 1.51 -6.68
CA SER A 155 -13.84 0.26 -6.07
C SER A 155 -15.32 0.00 -6.38
N ALA A 156 -16.16 1.03 -6.37
CA ALA A 156 -17.58 0.92 -6.70
C ALA A 156 -17.85 0.42 -8.13
N ARG A 157 -16.90 0.62 -9.07
CA ARG A 157 -17.03 0.12 -10.46
C ARG A 157 -16.98 -1.40 -10.56
N PHE A 158 -16.39 -2.08 -9.58
CA PHE A 158 -16.22 -3.55 -9.60
C PHE A 158 -17.29 -4.30 -8.80
N GLY A 159 -18.16 -3.57 -8.09
CA GLY A 159 -19.15 -4.16 -7.21
C GLY A 159 -18.56 -4.82 -5.97
N PRO A 160 -19.38 -5.44 -5.12
CA PRO A 160 -18.91 -6.11 -3.92
C PRO A 160 -18.02 -7.33 -4.28
N PRO A 161 -16.99 -7.64 -3.46
CA PRO A 161 -16.15 -8.78 -3.70
C PRO A 161 -16.99 -10.07 -3.74
N GLN A 162 -16.79 -10.88 -4.77
CA GLN A 162 -17.37 -12.21 -4.84
C GLN A 162 -16.41 -13.17 -4.15
N TYR A 163 -16.80 -13.63 -2.98
CA TYR A 163 -16.06 -14.66 -2.28
C TYR A 163 -16.31 -16.02 -2.96
N ALA A 164 -15.28 -16.64 -3.49
CA ALA A 164 -15.34 -18.06 -3.82
C ALA A 164 -15.59 -18.83 -2.50
N GLY A 165 -16.63 -19.64 -2.46
CA GLY A 165 -16.90 -20.48 -1.30
C GLY A 165 -15.70 -21.36 -1.00
N ILE A 166 -15.12 -21.22 0.19
CA ILE A 166 -14.05 -22.11 0.66
C ILE A 166 -14.74 -23.33 1.25
N ASP A 167 -14.40 -24.53 0.75
CA ASP A 167 -14.93 -25.77 1.33
C ASP A 167 -14.40 -25.98 2.76
N MET A 168 -15.14 -26.79 3.54
CA MET A 168 -14.84 -27.02 4.96
C MET A 168 -13.44 -27.55 5.20
N LYS A 169 -12.92 -28.40 4.32
CA LYS A 169 -11.59 -28.98 4.45
C LYS A 169 -10.50 -27.91 4.26
N SER A 170 -10.62 -27.11 3.22
CA SER A 170 -9.71 -25.98 2.98
C SER A 170 -9.77 -24.96 4.12
N MET A 171 -10.94 -24.74 4.73
CA MET A 171 -11.07 -23.86 5.88
C MET A 171 -10.37 -24.42 7.13
N GLU A 172 -10.44 -25.73 7.38
CA GLU A 172 -9.70 -26.39 8.46
C GLU A 172 -8.19 -26.32 8.26
N GLU A 173 -7.71 -26.54 7.02
CA GLU A 173 -6.30 -26.41 6.67
C GLU A 173 -5.79 -24.98 6.88
N LEU A 174 -6.56 -23.97 6.47
CA LEU A 174 -6.21 -22.56 6.68
C LEU A 174 -6.20 -22.18 8.19
N ARG A 175 -7.14 -22.72 8.97
CA ARG A 175 -7.14 -22.54 10.44
C ARG A 175 -5.90 -23.14 11.08
N ALA A 176 -5.51 -24.36 10.64
CA ALA A 176 -4.30 -25.01 11.15
C ALA A 176 -3.03 -24.21 10.86
N LEU A 177 -3.04 -23.41 9.78
CA LEU A 177 -1.96 -22.47 9.40
C LEU A 177 -2.07 -21.10 10.07
N GLY A 178 -3.13 -20.85 10.88
CA GLY A 178 -3.30 -19.60 11.62
C GLY A 178 -3.92 -18.44 10.83
N TYR A 179 -4.63 -18.73 9.73
CA TYR A 179 -5.26 -17.70 8.89
C TYR A 179 -6.65 -17.24 9.38
N PHE A 180 -7.22 -17.83 10.41
CA PHE A 180 -8.52 -17.46 11.00
C PHE A 180 -8.51 -17.57 12.52
#